data_b4764eef9d0fc19258435e18af8804bf
#
_entry.id   b4764eef9d0fc19258435e18af8804bf
#
_cell.length_a   1.000
_cell.length_b   1.000
_cell.length_c   1.000
_cell.angle_alpha   90.00
_cell.angle_beta   90.00
_cell.angle_gamma   90.00
#
_symmetry.space_group_name_H-M   'P 1'
#
loop_
_entity.id
_entity.type
_entity.pdbx_description
1 polymer ?
#
loop_
_entity_poly.entity_id
_entity_poly.type
_entity_poly.pdbx_seq_one_letter_code
_entity_poly.pdbx_strand_id
1 'polypeptide(L)'
;LISVISFMGCLLLTIKWAGKQGGIEAAKITAILTFAMVQPVLAGQFGDLNMLLTFFVTAGMLLIFDGMLNPEKRYSWHWGWALVSLGFLVKGPPALILPVGTISLFRIVHGRSAKINWKPLVAAFAIFMLIAAPWFLWILASMEKNVIPFWWKYSLQRSAINKERSSV
;
A
#
# COMPACT_ATOMS: atom_id res chain seq x y z
N LEU A 1 7.93 18.62 -0.92
CA LEU A 1 7.02 18.82 -2.05
C LEU A 1 6.16 17.57 -2.33
N ILE A 2 6.76 16.37 -2.45
CA ILE A 2 6.04 15.12 -2.75
C ILE A 2 4.97 14.84 -1.69
N SER A 3 5.28 14.99 -0.41
CA SER A 3 4.34 14.73 0.69
C SER A 3 3.14 15.67 0.66
N VAL A 4 3.37 16.95 0.34
CA VAL A 4 2.29 17.96 0.22
C VAL A 4 1.36 17.59 -0.95
N ILE A 5 1.93 17.24 -2.10
CA ILE A 5 1.14 16.84 -3.28
C ILE A 5 0.34 15.55 -2.96
N SER A 6 0.97 14.59 -2.28
CA SER A 6 0.30 13.35 -1.87
C SER A 6 -0.84 13.61 -0.88
N PHE A 7 -0.63 14.50 0.09
CA PHE A 7 -1.68 14.90 1.03
C PHE A 7 -2.86 15.57 0.32
N MET A 8 -2.58 16.56 -0.54
CA MET A 8 -3.62 17.24 -1.33
C MET A 8 -4.37 16.25 -2.23
N GLY A 9 -3.65 15.31 -2.84
CA GLY A 9 -4.25 14.23 -3.62
C GLY A 9 -5.18 13.34 -2.79
N CYS A 10 -4.76 12.89 -1.61
CA CYS A 10 -5.60 12.12 -0.68
C CYS A 10 -6.87 12.90 -0.32
N LEU A 11 -6.70 14.15 0.08
CA LEU A 11 -7.80 15.03 0.49
C LEU A 11 -8.84 15.16 -0.63
N LEU A 12 -8.39 15.55 -1.82
CA LEU A 12 -9.29 15.77 -2.98
C LEU A 12 -10.01 14.47 -3.39
N LEU A 13 -9.30 13.35 -3.45
CA LEU A 13 -9.88 12.07 -3.81
C LEU A 13 -10.92 11.61 -2.78
N THR A 14 -10.63 11.75 -1.49
CA THR A 14 -11.53 11.34 -0.42
C THR A 14 -12.79 12.21 -0.37
N ILE A 15 -12.66 13.54 -0.50
CA ILE A 15 -13.79 14.47 -0.57
C ILE A 15 -14.66 14.17 -1.79
N LYS A 16 -14.04 14.00 -2.97
CA LYS A 16 -14.78 13.71 -4.21
C LYS A 16 -15.54 12.39 -4.11
N TRP A 17 -14.91 11.37 -3.54
CA TRP A 17 -15.55 10.07 -3.35
C TRP A 17 -16.69 10.13 -2.32
N ALA A 18 -16.49 10.80 -1.18
CA ALA A 18 -17.52 11.01 -0.18
C ALA A 18 -18.73 11.76 -0.76
N GLY A 19 -18.46 12.80 -1.54
CA GLY A 19 -19.52 13.55 -2.24
C GLY A 19 -20.30 12.71 -3.23
N LYS A 20 -19.65 11.77 -3.92
CA LYS A 20 -20.32 10.84 -4.84
C LYS A 20 -21.23 9.86 -4.12
N GLN A 21 -20.88 9.42 -2.90
CA GLN A 21 -21.64 8.44 -2.14
C GLN A 21 -22.74 9.06 -1.26
N GLY A 22 -22.46 10.18 -0.61
CA GLY A 22 -23.34 10.80 0.38
C GLY A 22 -23.71 12.26 0.11
N GLY A 23 -23.45 12.75 -1.13
CA GLY A 23 -23.78 14.11 -1.51
C GLY A 23 -22.85 15.18 -0.90
N ILE A 24 -23.25 16.44 -1.06
CA ILE A 24 -22.43 17.61 -0.70
C ILE A 24 -22.13 17.66 0.81
N GLU A 25 -23.06 17.23 1.64
CA GLU A 25 -22.88 17.24 3.10
C GLU A 25 -21.81 16.25 3.55
N ALA A 26 -21.80 15.05 2.96
CA ALA A 26 -20.74 14.07 3.23
C ALA A 26 -19.36 14.60 2.77
N ALA A 27 -19.29 15.30 1.64
CA ALA A 27 -18.06 15.92 1.18
C ALA A 27 -17.54 16.99 2.15
N LYS A 28 -18.43 17.88 2.65
CA LYS A 28 -18.08 18.92 3.62
C LYS A 28 -17.56 18.32 4.93
N ILE A 29 -18.30 17.35 5.49
CA ILE A 29 -17.90 16.67 6.72
C ILE A 29 -16.55 16.00 6.56
N THR A 30 -16.33 15.30 5.44
CA THR A 30 -15.06 14.65 5.14
C THR A 30 -13.91 15.66 5.06
N ALA A 31 -14.11 16.81 4.42
CA ALA A 31 -13.13 17.87 4.36
C ALA A 31 -12.76 18.37 5.76
N ILE A 32 -13.75 18.71 6.58
CA ILE A 32 -13.55 19.21 7.94
C ILE A 32 -12.79 18.17 8.79
N LEU A 33 -13.23 16.90 8.77
CA LEU A 33 -12.60 15.84 9.53
C LEU A 33 -11.15 15.61 9.11
N THR A 34 -10.85 15.61 7.80
CA THR A 34 -9.49 15.40 7.31
C THR A 34 -8.55 16.53 7.73
N PHE A 35 -9.01 17.78 7.70
CA PHE A 35 -8.23 18.91 8.20
C PHE A 35 -8.12 18.94 9.73
N ALA A 36 -9.12 18.46 10.46
CA ALA A 36 -9.08 18.36 11.92
C ALA A 36 -8.12 17.27 12.41
N MET A 37 -7.78 16.30 11.57
CA MET A 37 -6.78 15.28 11.91
C MET A 37 -5.37 15.86 11.84
N VAL A 38 -4.72 16.02 12.98
CA VAL A 38 -3.36 16.58 13.10
C VAL A 38 -2.32 15.72 12.36
N GLN A 39 -2.43 14.41 12.45
CA GLN A 39 -1.42 13.49 11.90
C GLN A 39 -1.25 13.59 10.37
N PRO A 40 -2.30 13.56 9.52
CA PRO A 40 -2.14 13.73 8.08
C PRO A 40 -1.57 15.10 7.69
N VAL A 41 -1.95 16.15 8.42
CA VAL A 41 -1.46 17.52 8.19
C VAL A 41 0.04 17.60 8.48
N LEU A 42 0.48 17.07 9.62
CA LEU A 42 1.90 17.03 9.97
C LEU A 42 2.71 16.14 9.02
N ALA A 43 2.22 14.94 8.67
CA ALA A 43 2.89 14.05 7.73
C ALA A 43 3.05 14.67 6.33
N GLY A 44 2.10 15.50 5.90
CA GLY A 44 2.20 16.27 4.66
C GLY A 44 3.34 17.29 4.67
N GLN A 45 3.63 17.88 5.83
CA GLN A 45 4.68 18.91 5.99
C GLN A 45 6.08 18.31 6.11
N PHE A 46 6.25 17.18 6.80
CA PHE A 46 7.56 16.61 7.15
C PHE A 46 8.22 15.75 6.06
N GLY A 47 7.80 15.80 4.81
CA GLY A 47 8.51 15.11 3.72
C GLY A 47 8.56 13.58 3.86
N ASP A 48 7.58 12.98 4.54
CA ASP A 48 7.55 11.56 4.85
C ASP A 48 7.04 10.74 3.65
N LEU A 49 7.77 9.66 3.31
CA LEU A 49 7.35 8.65 2.34
C LEU A 49 6.03 7.96 2.73
N ASN A 50 5.67 8.01 4.01
CA ASN A 50 4.38 7.51 4.47
C ASN A 50 3.20 8.20 3.79
N MET A 51 3.34 9.49 3.48
CA MET A 51 2.27 10.25 2.82
C MET A 51 2.07 9.80 1.37
N LEU A 52 3.17 9.47 0.67
CA LEU A 52 3.10 8.90 -0.68
C LEU A 52 2.46 7.50 -0.65
N LEU A 53 2.85 6.66 0.31
CA LEU A 53 2.20 5.37 0.55
C LEU A 53 0.70 5.54 0.80
N THR A 54 0.31 6.45 1.70
CA THR A 54 -1.09 6.75 2.03
C THR A 54 -1.87 7.17 0.79
N PHE A 55 -1.28 7.99 -0.07
CA PHE A 55 -1.89 8.40 -1.33
C PHE A 55 -2.19 7.21 -2.24
N PHE A 56 -1.20 6.36 -2.50
CA PHE A 56 -1.39 5.20 -3.37
C PHE A 56 -2.39 4.20 -2.80
N VAL A 57 -2.33 3.92 -1.50
CA VAL A 57 -3.26 3.00 -0.83
C VAL A 57 -4.67 3.56 -0.83
N THR A 58 -4.86 4.84 -0.48
CA THR A 58 -6.18 5.49 -0.48
C THR A 58 -6.78 5.52 -1.87
N ALA A 59 -6.04 6.01 -2.87
CA ALA A 59 -6.50 6.06 -4.25
C ALA A 59 -6.83 4.66 -4.78
N GLY A 60 -5.98 3.69 -4.50
CA GLY A 60 -6.19 2.29 -4.87
C GLY A 60 -7.45 1.70 -4.23
N MET A 61 -7.65 1.91 -2.93
CA MET A 61 -8.84 1.44 -2.23
C MET A 61 -10.14 2.08 -2.75
N LEU A 62 -10.15 3.38 -2.99
CA LEU A 62 -11.33 4.06 -3.53
C LEU A 62 -11.73 3.50 -4.90
N LEU A 63 -10.75 3.21 -5.78
CA LEU A 63 -10.99 2.57 -7.07
C LEU A 63 -11.46 1.12 -6.94
N ILE A 64 -10.88 0.35 -6.03
CA ILE A 64 -11.30 -1.02 -5.74
C ILE A 64 -12.76 -1.04 -5.27
N PHE A 65 -13.13 -0.15 -4.32
CA PHE A 65 -14.51 -0.04 -3.86
C PHE A 65 -15.46 0.44 -4.96
N ASP A 66 -15.06 1.40 -5.79
CA ASP A 66 -15.89 1.83 -6.93
C ASP A 66 -16.14 0.68 -7.92
N GLY A 67 -15.12 -0.15 -8.20
CA GLY A 67 -15.26 -1.35 -9.03
C GLY A 67 -16.07 -2.49 -8.38
N MET A 68 -16.09 -2.55 -7.03
CA MET A 68 -16.91 -3.52 -6.30
C MET A 68 -18.39 -3.12 -6.23
N LEU A 69 -18.68 -1.82 -6.08
CA LEU A 69 -20.02 -1.28 -5.96
C LEU A 69 -20.70 -1.09 -7.31
N ASN A 70 -19.93 -0.83 -8.37
CA ASN A 70 -20.41 -0.56 -9.72
C ASN A 70 -19.87 -1.60 -10.70
N PRO A 71 -20.63 -2.66 -11.05
CA PRO A 71 -20.19 -3.71 -11.96
C PRO A 71 -19.78 -3.22 -13.36
N GLU A 72 -20.36 -2.09 -13.79
CA GLU A 72 -20.05 -1.45 -15.07
C GLU A 72 -18.62 -0.87 -15.10
N LYS A 73 -18.05 -0.54 -13.92
CA LYS A 73 -16.70 0.02 -13.78
C LYS A 73 -15.66 -1.02 -13.44
N ARG A 74 -15.72 -2.17 -14.06
CA ARG A 74 -14.81 -3.29 -13.82
C ARG A 74 -13.33 -2.93 -13.95
N TYR A 75 -13.00 -1.95 -14.79
CA TYR A 75 -11.62 -1.46 -14.96
C TYR A 75 -11.09 -0.74 -13.72
N SER A 76 -11.95 -0.10 -12.91
CA SER A 76 -11.53 0.55 -11.66
C SER A 76 -10.87 -0.41 -10.70
N TRP A 77 -11.32 -1.66 -10.63
CA TRP A 77 -10.69 -2.72 -9.83
C TRP A 77 -9.23 -2.96 -10.21
N HIS A 78 -8.92 -3.04 -11.49
CA HIS A 78 -7.56 -3.30 -11.98
C HIS A 78 -6.63 -2.12 -11.71
N TRP A 79 -7.09 -0.90 -11.97
CA TRP A 79 -6.34 0.33 -11.65
C TRP A 79 -6.12 0.50 -10.15
N GLY A 80 -7.11 0.13 -9.34
CA GLY A 80 -6.97 0.15 -7.89
C GLY A 80 -5.83 -0.76 -7.41
N TRP A 81 -5.74 -1.98 -7.91
CA TRP A 81 -4.63 -2.89 -7.58
C TRP A 81 -3.30 -2.43 -8.15
N ALA A 82 -3.26 -1.80 -9.31
CA ALA A 82 -2.04 -1.19 -9.84
C ALA A 82 -1.50 -0.09 -8.90
N LEU A 83 -2.37 0.79 -8.39
CA LEU A 83 -1.97 1.82 -7.41
C LEU A 83 -1.50 1.21 -6.09
N VAL A 84 -2.18 0.19 -5.57
CA VAL A 84 -1.75 -0.54 -4.37
C VAL A 84 -0.36 -1.15 -4.57
N SER A 85 -0.09 -1.68 -5.76
CA SER A 85 1.22 -2.25 -6.12
C SER A 85 2.32 -1.18 -6.15
N LEU A 86 2.02 0.01 -6.66
CA LEU A 86 2.93 1.16 -6.57
C LEU A 86 3.19 1.58 -5.11
N GLY A 87 2.15 1.59 -4.27
CA GLY A 87 2.30 1.81 -2.82
C GLY A 87 3.20 0.76 -2.17
N PHE A 88 3.12 -0.49 -2.61
CA PHE A 88 3.99 -1.55 -2.13
C PHE A 88 5.47 -1.30 -2.47
N LEU A 89 5.78 -0.76 -3.64
CA LEU A 89 7.15 -0.37 -3.99
C LEU A 89 7.68 0.76 -3.12
N VAL A 90 6.81 1.62 -2.57
CA VAL A 90 7.22 2.72 -1.68
C VAL A 90 7.66 2.22 -0.30
N LYS A 91 6.92 1.29 0.31
CA LYS A 91 7.18 0.88 1.71
C LYS A 91 6.94 -0.61 2.00
N GLY A 92 6.55 -1.40 1.02
CA GLY A 92 6.38 -2.85 1.18
C GLY A 92 5.03 -3.27 1.81
N PRO A 93 5.04 -4.27 2.73
CA PRO A 93 3.86 -5.00 3.19
C PRO A 93 2.65 -4.19 3.66
N PRO A 94 2.78 -3.03 4.35
CA PRO A 94 1.63 -2.24 4.79
C PRO A 94 0.67 -1.85 3.65
N ALA A 95 1.20 -1.65 2.44
CA ALA A 95 0.39 -1.31 1.27
C ALA A 95 -0.60 -2.41 0.86
N LEU A 96 -0.28 -3.68 1.13
CA LEU A 96 -1.15 -4.83 0.85
C LEU A 96 -2.06 -5.19 2.02
N ILE A 97 -1.53 -5.14 3.24
CA ILE A 97 -2.26 -5.55 4.45
C ILE A 97 -3.53 -4.71 4.61
N LEU A 98 -3.42 -3.40 4.42
CA LEU A 98 -4.56 -2.49 4.58
C LEU A 98 -5.70 -2.76 3.59
N PRO A 99 -5.49 -2.78 2.26
CA PRO A 99 -6.55 -3.07 1.30
C PRO A 99 -7.12 -4.48 1.45
N VAL A 100 -6.28 -5.50 1.60
CA VAL A 100 -6.74 -6.88 1.75
C VAL A 100 -7.57 -7.04 3.03
N GLY A 101 -7.11 -6.50 4.16
CA GLY A 101 -7.82 -6.54 5.43
C GLY A 101 -9.17 -5.83 5.35
N THR A 102 -9.21 -4.63 4.76
CA THR A 102 -10.44 -3.84 4.62
C THR A 102 -11.45 -4.51 3.69
N ILE A 103 -11.02 -5.06 2.54
CA ILE A 103 -11.89 -5.78 1.61
C ILE A 103 -12.45 -7.05 2.27
N SER A 104 -11.61 -7.78 3.01
CA SER A 104 -12.02 -8.98 3.71
C SER A 104 -13.07 -8.66 4.78
N LEU A 105 -12.81 -7.65 5.61
CA LEU A 105 -13.74 -7.20 6.63
C LEU A 105 -15.06 -6.71 6.03
N PHE A 106 -15.01 -5.91 4.97
CA PHE A 106 -16.21 -5.44 4.26
C PHE A 106 -17.07 -6.60 3.77
N ARG A 107 -16.45 -7.65 3.23
CA ARG A 107 -17.17 -8.85 2.78
C ARG A 107 -17.82 -9.62 3.92
N ILE A 108 -17.13 -9.75 5.05
CA ILE A 108 -17.65 -10.43 6.23
C ILE A 108 -18.88 -9.69 6.78
N VAL A 109 -18.75 -8.38 6.96
CA VAL A 109 -19.82 -7.54 7.55
C VAL A 109 -21.06 -7.48 6.65
N HIS A 110 -20.89 -7.41 5.33
CA HIS A 110 -22.01 -7.31 4.39
C HIS A 110 -22.59 -8.67 3.96
N GLY A 111 -22.20 -9.76 4.63
CA GLY A 111 -22.79 -11.09 4.45
C GLY A 111 -22.70 -11.64 3.03
N ARG A 112 -21.85 -11.04 2.18
CA ARG A 112 -21.57 -11.55 0.83
C ARG A 112 -20.66 -12.78 0.93
N SER A 113 -21.22 -13.85 1.43
CA SER A 113 -20.75 -15.24 1.27
C SER A 113 -20.85 -15.68 -0.21
N ALA A 114 -20.87 -14.73 -1.13
CA ALA A 114 -20.89 -14.98 -2.55
C ALA A 114 -19.60 -15.72 -2.92
N LYS A 115 -19.76 -16.81 -3.63
CA LYS A 115 -18.69 -17.61 -4.25
C LYS A 115 -17.55 -16.69 -4.66
N ILE A 116 -16.37 -16.89 -4.09
CA ILE A 116 -15.18 -16.10 -4.39
C ILE A 116 -14.96 -16.23 -5.90
N ASN A 117 -15.21 -15.16 -6.63
CA ASN A 117 -14.85 -15.13 -8.02
C ASN A 117 -13.32 -14.96 -8.10
N TRP A 118 -12.63 -16.06 -8.37
CA TRP A 118 -11.18 -16.10 -8.43
C TRP A 118 -10.59 -15.28 -9.57
N LYS A 119 -11.36 -15.03 -10.64
CA LYS A 119 -10.89 -14.29 -11.81
C LYS A 119 -10.36 -12.88 -11.47
N PRO A 120 -11.09 -12.00 -10.76
CA PRO A 120 -10.56 -10.69 -10.38
C PRO A 120 -9.40 -10.79 -9.38
N LEU A 121 -9.36 -11.81 -8.52
CA LEU A 121 -8.27 -12.01 -7.57
C LEU A 121 -6.97 -12.41 -8.29
N VAL A 122 -7.07 -13.33 -9.25
CA VAL A 122 -5.92 -13.73 -10.09
C VAL A 122 -5.42 -12.53 -10.91
N ALA A 123 -6.33 -11.74 -11.49
CA ALA A 123 -5.94 -10.53 -12.21
C ALA A 123 -5.24 -9.51 -11.30
N ALA A 124 -5.74 -9.29 -10.07
CA ALA A 124 -5.11 -8.43 -9.08
C ALA A 124 -3.69 -8.91 -8.72
N PHE A 125 -3.54 -10.20 -8.49
CA PHE A 125 -2.24 -10.81 -8.20
C PHE A 125 -1.28 -10.72 -9.39
N ALA A 126 -1.77 -10.94 -10.61
CA ALA A 126 -0.95 -10.79 -11.81
C ALA A 126 -0.46 -9.35 -12.00
N ILE A 127 -1.33 -8.35 -11.80
CA ILE A 127 -0.95 -6.94 -11.86
C ILE A 127 0.08 -6.62 -10.78
N PHE A 128 -0.13 -7.10 -9.56
CA PHE A 128 0.82 -6.93 -8.46
C PHE A 128 2.18 -7.53 -8.81
N MET A 129 2.23 -8.77 -9.28
CA MET A 129 3.47 -9.41 -9.68
C MET A 129 4.17 -8.68 -10.82
N LEU A 130 3.42 -8.24 -11.83
CA LEU A 130 3.98 -7.51 -12.96
C LEU A 130 4.68 -6.21 -12.55
N ILE A 131 4.13 -5.50 -11.56
CA ILE A 131 4.67 -4.22 -11.08
C ILE A 131 5.77 -4.43 -10.02
N ALA A 132 5.56 -5.33 -9.06
CA ALA A 132 6.45 -5.51 -7.91
C ALA A 132 7.63 -6.47 -8.20
N ALA A 133 7.41 -7.55 -8.96
CA ALA A 133 8.43 -8.58 -9.17
C ALA A 133 9.72 -8.05 -9.82
N PRO A 134 9.70 -7.18 -10.85
CA PRO A 134 10.95 -6.69 -11.47
C PRO A 134 11.87 -6.00 -10.46
N TRP A 135 11.31 -5.21 -9.55
CA TRP A 135 12.05 -4.53 -8.49
C TRP A 135 12.65 -5.52 -7.49
N PHE A 136 11.86 -6.49 -7.03
CA PHE A 136 12.33 -7.50 -6.09
C PHE A 136 13.37 -8.43 -6.71
N LEU A 137 13.19 -8.85 -7.95
CA LEU A 137 14.19 -9.65 -8.68
C LEU A 137 15.49 -8.89 -8.83
N TRP A 138 15.44 -7.60 -9.16
CA TRP A 138 16.64 -6.76 -9.26
C TRP A 138 17.35 -6.62 -7.91
N ILE A 139 16.62 -6.40 -6.81
CA ILE A 139 17.21 -6.35 -5.46
C ILE A 139 17.84 -7.69 -5.11
N LEU A 140 17.15 -8.81 -5.31
CA LEU A 140 17.67 -10.14 -4.99
C LEU A 140 18.96 -10.42 -5.77
N ALA A 141 18.98 -10.14 -7.07
CA ALA A 141 20.18 -10.30 -7.90
C ALA A 141 21.34 -9.38 -7.46
N SER A 142 21.02 -8.19 -6.95
CA SER A 142 22.02 -7.25 -6.42
C SER A 142 22.51 -7.65 -5.03
N MET A 143 21.65 -8.21 -4.21
CA MET A 143 21.99 -8.70 -2.86
C MET A 143 22.87 -9.93 -2.92
N GLU A 144 22.61 -10.86 -3.85
CA GLU A 144 23.44 -12.06 -4.02
C GLU A 144 24.90 -11.72 -4.31
N LYS A 145 25.16 -10.65 -5.06
CA LYS A 145 26.53 -10.22 -5.38
C LYS A 145 27.26 -9.48 -4.26
N ASN A 146 26.53 -8.71 -3.41
CA ASN A 146 27.16 -7.75 -2.50
C ASN A 146 26.86 -7.98 -1.01
N VAL A 147 25.70 -8.50 -0.65
CA VAL A 147 25.24 -8.58 0.74
C VAL A 147 25.46 -9.95 1.35
N ILE A 148 25.23 -11.03 0.61
CA ILE A 148 25.50 -12.39 1.10
C ILE A 148 26.98 -12.58 1.45
N PRO A 149 27.96 -12.17 0.60
CA PRO A 149 29.35 -12.20 0.97
C PRO A 149 29.70 -11.36 2.18
N PHE A 150 29.06 -10.19 2.34
CA PHE A 150 29.26 -9.31 3.50
C PHE A 150 28.75 -9.93 4.81
N TRP A 151 27.54 -10.43 4.82
CA TRP A 151 26.94 -11.09 6.00
C TRP A 151 27.68 -12.37 6.38
N TRP A 152 28.08 -13.14 5.40
CA TRP A 152 28.87 -14.36 5.60
C TRP A 152 30.23 -14.04 6.22
N LYS A 153 30.94 -13.06 5.68
CA LYS A 153 32.23 -12.59 6.18
C LYS A 153 32.11 -12.03 7.61
N TYR A 154 31.07 -11.27 7.88
CA TYR A 154 30.79 -10.73 9.22
C TYR A 154 30.46 -11.82 10.24
N SER A 155 29.67 -12.82 9.89
CA SER A 155 29.34 -13.93 10.77
C SER A 155 30.54 -14.80 11.09
N LEU A 156 31.41 -15.06 10.12
CA LEU A 156 32.66 -15.79 10.34
C LEU A 156 33.63 -15.03 11.27
N GLN A 157 33.77 -13.73 11.07
CA GLN A 157 34.61 -12.88 11.91
C GLN A 157 34.12 -12.86 13.35
N ARG A 158 32.79 -12.78 13.55
CA ARG A 158 32.17 -12.79 14.89
C ARG A 158 32.34 -14.14 15.58
N SER A 159 32.24 -15.25 14.86
CA SER A 159 32.47 -16.60 15.42
C SER A 159 33.95 -16.81 15.80
N ALA A 160 34.91 -16.28 15.04
CA ALA A 160 36.33 -16.33 15.37
C ALA A 160 36.64 -15.56 16.68
N ILE A 161 36.12 -14.35 16.83
CA ILE A 161 36.28 -13.53 18.04
C ILE A 161 35.68 -14.23 19.27
N ASN A 162 34.52 -14.85 19.14
CA ASN A 162 33.89 -15.59 20.24
C ASN A 162 34.69 -16.83 20.63
N LYS A 163 35.35 -17.48 19.68
CA LYS A 163 36.20 -18.66 19.94
C LYS A 163 37.48 -18.28 20.72
N GLU A 164 38.09 -17.14 20.40
CA GLU A 164 39.24 -16.63 21.15
C GLU A 164 38.86 -16.25 22.60
N ARG A 165 37.68 -15.64 22.80
CA ARG A 165 37.19 -15.31 24.15
C ARG A 165 36.88 -16.53 25.03
N SER A 166 36.55 -17.67 24.45
CA SER A 166 36.24 -18.88 25.21
C SER A 166 37.45 -19.74 25.51
N SER A 167 38.64 -19.38 25.01
CA SER A 167 39.92 -20.07 25.21
C SER A 167 40.82 -19.41 26.25
N VAL A 168 40.40 -18.30 26.86
CA VAL A 168 41.03 -17.58 27.98
C VAL A 168 40.19 -17.81 29.24
#